data_81a07c634bae54189b27ef4463c128c2
#
_entry.id   81a07c634bae54189b27ef4463c128c2
#
_cell.length_a   1.000
_cell.length_b   1.000
_cell.length_c   1.000
_cell.angle_alpha   90.00
_cell.angle_beta   90.00
_cell.angle_gamma   90.00
#
_symmetry.space_group_name_H-M   'P 1'
#
loop_
_entity.id
_entity.type
_entity.pdbx_description
1 polymer ?
#
loop_
_entity_poly.entity_id
_entity_poly.type
_entity_poly.pdbx_seq_one_letter_code
_entity_poly.pdbx_strand_id
1 'polypeptide(L)'
;GNLIAADAVKGLLSISPDRKITVLTDRVGGDPIRYADAVVVARNGKIYLSDASTRFAPAQWGGTFEASVLDIIEQSATGRILEYDPATRATRVVARGLSFANGVALSADEKDLFVNETGKYRVWKIATDARDLDVAQGGPQARVLLDNLPGYPDNLMRGLDGRIWLGFAKPRNPTIDNMAEKPFLRAVTLRLPRALWPVPKAYSHVIAFTEDGKVVADLQDPSGAYPETTAVTETADRLYVQSLHARGLGWMDKK
;
A
#
# COMPACT_ATOMS: atom_id res chain seq x y z
N GLY A 1 18.24 8.28 -14.89
CA GLY A 1 17.34 9.15 -14.11
C GLY A 1 17.50 8.91 -12.61
N ASN A 2 16.82 9.69 -11.79
CA ASN A 2 16.82 9.50 -10.35
C ASN A 2 15.86 8.36 -9.96
N LEU A 3 16.18 7.66 -8.87
CA LEU A 3 15.26 6.77 -8.20
C LEU A 3 14.33 7.61 -7.30
N ILE A 4 13.03 7.35 -7.36
CA ILE A 4 12.04 7.96 -6.47
C ILE A 4 11.65 6.91 -5.42
N ALA A 5 11.67 7.30 -4.15
CA ALA A 5 11.40 6.40 -3.04
C ALA A 5 10.48 7.04 -2.00
N ALA A 6 9.57 6.25 -1.43
CA ALA A 6 8.83 6.57 -0.23
C ALA A 6 9.64 6.06 0.97
N ASP A 7 10.00 6.96 1.88
CA ASP A 7 10.70 6.63 3.12
C ASP A 7 9.75 6.88 4.29
N ALA A 8 9.49 5.84 5.05
CA ALA A 8 8.49 5.84 6.13
C ALA A 8 8.72 6.88 7.24
N VAL A 9 9.88 7.54 7.25
CA VAL A 9 10.26 8.56 8.26
C VAL A 9 10.53 9.91 7.61
N LYS A 10 11.09 9.92 6.40
CA LYS A 10 11.56 11.14 5.71
C LYS A 10 10.60 11.65 4.64
N GLY A 11 9.57 10.88 4.28
CA GLY A 11 8.62 11.23 3.24
C GLY A 11 9.08 10.82 1.83
N LEU A 12 8.86 11.67 0.83
CA LEU A 12 9.18 11.42 -0.57
C LEU A 12 10.62 11.84 -0.88
N LEU A 13 11.39 10.89 -1.40
CA LEU A 13 12.81 11.08 -1.70
C LEU A 13 13.10 10.97 -3.20
N SER A 14 14.09 11.72 -3.66
CA SER A 14 14.79 11.52 -4.92
C SER A 14 16.23 11.13 -4.65
N ILE A 15 16.70 10.05 -5.27
CA ILE A 15 18.06 9.54 -5.14
C ILE A 15 18.71 9.57 -6.52
N SER A 16 19.74 10.37 -6.68
CA SER A 16 20.48 10.52 -7.94
C SER A 16 21.46 9.35 -8.16
N PRO A 17 21.99 9.15 -9.40
CA PRO A 17 22.92 8.07 -9.69
C PRO A 17 24.22 8.12 -8.85
N ASP A 18 24.65 9.31 -8.42
CA ASP A 18 25.76 9.53 -7.50
C ASP A 18 25.38 9.33 -6.02
N ARG A 19 24.17 8.76 -5.76
CA ARG A 19 23.62 8.43 -4.44
C ARG A 19 23.30 9.63 -3.54
N LYS A 20 23.20 10.82 -4.10
CA LYS A 20 22.75 11.99 -3.35
C LYS A 20 21.24 11.87 -3.09
N ILE A 21 20.86 11.93 -1.82
CA ILE A 21 19.46 11.89 -1.38
C ILE A 21 18.95 13.32 -1.23
N THR A 22 17.80 13.59 -1.84
CA THR A 22 17.06 14.85 -1.70
C THR A 22 15.64 14.55 -1.24
N VAL A 23 15.19 15.19 -0.18
CA VAL A 23 13.80 15.15 0.26
C VAL A 23 13.00 16.05 -0.68
N LEU A 24 12.05 15.48 -1.42
CA LEU A 24 11.16 16.22 -2.31
C LEU A 24 10.02 16.87 -1.52
N THR A 25 9.41 16.10 -0.61
CA THR A 25 8.41 16.60 0.33
C THR A 25 8.33 15.68 1.56
N ASP A 26 8.14 16.31 2.73
CA ASP A 26 7.92 15.64 4.01
C ASP A 26 6.59 16.06 4.66
N ARG A 27 5.78 16.85 3.94
CA ARG A 27 4.52 17.42 4.45
C ARG A 27 3.52 17.76 3.36
N VAL A 28 2.26 17.93 3.74
CA VAL A 28 1.20 18.46 2.91
C VAL A 28 0.38 19.48 3.70
N GLY A 29 0.25 20.72 3.17
CA GLY A 29 -0.49 21.79 3.85
C GLY A 29 -0.01 22.08 5.28
N GLY A 30 1.29 21.89 5.56
CA GLY A 30 1.86 22.06 6.90
C GLY A 30 1.80 20.80 7.79
N ASP A 31 0.97 19.80 7.48
CA ASP A 31 0.87 18.54 8.22
C ASP A 31 1.93 17.54 7.74
N PRO A 32 2.73 16.94 8.63
CA PRO A 32 3.77 16.00 8.24
C PRO A 32 3.24 14.75 7.54
N ILE A 33 4.00 14.23 6.57
CA ILE A 33 3.87 12.86 6.06
C ILE A 33 4.49 11.96 7.13
N ARG A 34 3.70 11.08 7.72
CA ARG A 34 4.13 10.33 8.90
C ARG A 34 4.53 8.89 8.60
N TYR A 35 3.98 8.34 7.53
CA TYR A 35 4.24 6.97 7.12
C TYR A 35 4.15 6.84 5.59
N ALA A 36 5.09 7.46 4.86
CA ALA A 36 5.18 7.25 3.43
C ALA A 36 5.48 5.78 3.14
N ASP A 37 4.67 5.15 2.28
CA ASP A 37 4.72 3.69 2.07
C ASP A 37 5.02 3.34 0.61
N ALA A 38 4.12 3.63 -0.31
CA ALA A 38 4.30 3.30 -1.72
C ALA A 38 4.30 4.55 -2.61
N VAL A 39 4.92 4.45 -3.79
CA VAL A 39 5.06 5.57 -4.72
C VAL A 39 4.93 5.12 -6.16
N VAL A 40 4.28 5.94 -7.00
CA VAL A 40 4.25 5.78 -8.46
C VAL A 40 4.45 7.12 -9.15
N VAL A 41 5.21 7.11 -10.24
CA VAL A 41 5.51 8.31 -11.06
C VAL A 41 4.68 8.25 -12.33
N ALA A 42 3.92 9.31 -12.60
CA ALA A 42 3.14 9.48 -13.81
C ALA A 42 3.99 9.99 -14.98
N ARG A 43 3.55 9.78 -16.21
CA ARG A 43 4.23 10.25 -17.45
C ARG A 43 4.39 11.77 -17.51
N ASN A 44 3.48 12.51 -16.88
CA ASN A 44 3.56 13.97 -16.77
C ASN A 44 4.53 14.45 -15.68
N GLY A 45 5.24 13.54 -15.02
CA GLY A 45 6.22 13.81 -13.97
C GLY A 45 5.63 13.97 -12.57
N LYS A 46 4.31 14.02 -12.40
CA LYS A 46 3.69 14.02 -11.08
C LYS A 46 3.95 12.71 -10.36
N ILE A 47 4.03 12.78 -9.04
CA ILE A 47 4.34 11.63 -8.20
C ILE A 47 3.20 11.44 -7.23
N TYR A 48 2.62 10.23 -7.22
CA TYR A 48 1.60 9.85 -6.26
C TYR A 48 2.21 8.93 -5.21
N LEU A 49 1.89 9.18 -3.94
CA LEU A 49 2.38 8.37 -2.83
C LEU A 49 1.29 8.15 -1.80
N SER A 50 1.37 7.01 -1.12
CA SER A 50 0.56 6.75 0.07
C SER A 50 1.28 7.24 1.32
N ASP A 51 0.51 7.87 2.22
CA ASP A 51 0.85 8.11 3.63
C ASP A 51 -0.08 7.20 4.43
N ALA A 52 0.45 6.03 4.81
CA ALA A 52 -0.33 4.90 5.29
C ALA A 52 -1.13 5.22 6.56
N SER A 53 -0.54 6.03 7.44
CA SER A 53 -1.16 6.46 8.70
C SER A 53 -0.66 7.83 9.13
N THR A 54 -1.57 8.76 9.38
CA THR A 54 -1.22 10.02 10.04
C THR A 54 -1.23 9.90 11.56
N ARG A 55 -1.65 8.74 12.10
CA ARG A 55 -1.73 8.46 13.53
C ARG A 55 -0.53 7.67 14.06
N PHE A 56 -0.15 6.59 13.38
CA PHE A 56 0.91 5.70 13.83
C PHE A 56 2.17 5.89 12.99
N ALA A 57 2.99 6.87 13.37
CA ALA A 57 4.28 7.14 12.72
C ALA A 57 5.33 6.09 13.14
N PRO A 58 6.01 5.40 12.21
CA PRO A 58 7.05 4.41 12.53
C PRO A 58 8.11 4.90 13.50
N ALA A 59 8.55 6.15 13.35
CA ALA A 59 9.55 6.76 14.24
C ALA A 59 9.10 6.88 15.71
N GLN A 60 7.78 6.87 15.97
CA GLN A 60 7.22 7.03 17.32
C GLN A 60 6.73 5.70 17.90
N TRP A 61 6.42 4.71 17.07
CA TRP A 61 5.73 3.48 17.45
C TRP A 61 6.56 2.20 17.27
N GLY A 62 7.89 2.34 17.19
CA GLY A 62 8.81 1.20 17.23
C GLY A 62 9.17 0.60 15.86
N GLY A 63 8.81 1.25 14.77
CA GLY A 63 9.13 0.85 13.42
C GLY A 63 7.90 0.63 12.54
N THR A 64 8.14 0.28 11.29
CA THR A 64 7.08 0.10 10.29
C THR A 64 6.13 -1.03 10.65
N PHE A 65 6.65 -2.16 11.10
CA PHE A 65 5.83 -3.31 11.47
C PHE A 65 4.87 -3.00 12.62
N GLU A 66 5.36 -2.44 13.72
CA GLU A 66 4.53 -2.11 14.88
C GLU A 66 3.49 -1.05 14.55
N ALA A 67 3.88 0.00 13.83
CA ALA A 67 2.97 1.05 13.41
C ALA A 67 1.86 0.51 12.49
N SER A 68 2.18 -0.40 11.56
CA SER A 68 1.19 -1.02 10.68
C SER A 68 0.20 -1.89 11.43
N VAL A 69 0.67 -2.73 12.36
CA VAL A 69 -0.21 -3.58 13.17
C VAL A 69 -1.16 -2.74 14.03
N LEU A 70 -0.65 -1.64 14.62
CA LEU A 70 -1.47 -0.72 15.42
C LEU A 70 -2.57 -0.07 14.58
N ASP A 71 -2.24 0.45 13.38
CA ASP A 71 -3.21 1.09 12.49
C ASP A 71 -4.27 0.09 12.00
N ILE A 72 -3.83 -1.08 11.51
CA ILE A 72 -4.71 -2.13 10.98
C ILE A 72 -5.69 -2.64 12.06
N ILE A 73 -5.23 -2.85 13.29
CA ILE A 73 -6.09 -3.29 14.37
C ILE A 73 -7.01 -2.15 14.85
N GLU A 74 -6.50 -0.91 14.96
CA GLU A 74 -7.32 0.22 15.40
C GLU A 74 -8.38 0.61 14.38
N GLN A 75 -8.05 0.55 13.08
CA GLN A 75 -8.94 0.93 11.96
C GLN A 75 -9.40 2.40 12.03
N SER A 76 -8.50 3.29 12.43
CA SER A 76 -8.78 4.73 12.53
C SER A 76 -9.00 5.42 11.19
N ALA A 77 -8.62 4.75 10.08
CA ALA A 77 -8.78 5.24 8.71
C ALA A 77 -8.17 6.65 8.50
N THR A 78 -6.93 6.83 8.96
CA THR A 78 -6.21 8.10 8.85
C THR A 78 -5.26 8.17 7.65
N GLY A 79 -5.16 7.08 6.88
CA GLY A 79 -4.35 7.00 5.68
C GLY A 79 -4.87 7.90 4.56
N ARG A 80 -3.95 8.36 3.72
CA ARG A 80 -4.24 9.29 2.61
C ARG A 80 -3.36 9.02 1.41
N ILE A 81 -3.81 9.47 0.25
CA ILE A 81 -3.06 9.50 -1.00
C ILE A 81 -2.70 10.93 -1.31
N LEU A 82 -1.42 11.16 -1.62
CA LEU A 82 -0.86 12.47 -1.90
C LEU A 82 -0.37 12.53 -3.35
N GLU A 83 -0.44 13.71 -3.96
CA GLU A 83 0.21 14.06 -5.22
C GLU A 83 1.29 15.10 -4.94
N TYR A 84 2.51 14.84 -5.40
CA TYR A 84 3.58 15.82 -5.47
C TYR A 84 3.79 16.26 -6.92
N ASP A 85 3.78 17.57 -7.16
CA ASP A 85 4.07 18.16 -8.47
C ASP A 85 5.49 18.74 -8.46
N PRO A 86 6.45 18.14 -9.19
CA PRO A 86 7.83 18.63 -9.21
C PRO A 86 8.00 20.00 -9.87
N ALA A 87 7.09 20.41 -10.75
CA ALA A 87 7.16 21.73 -11.42
C ALA A 87 6.85 22.87 -10.45
N THR A 88 5.92 22.67 -9.52
CA THR A 88 5.53 23.68 -8.52
C THR A 88 6.11 23.39 -7.14
N ARG A 89 6.63 22.18 -6.92
CA ARG A 89 7.04 21.62 -5.63
C ARG A 89 5.91 21.58 -4.60
N ALA A 90 4.67 21.58 -5.06
CA ALA A 90 3.49 21.52 -4.21
C ALA A 90 3.08 20.06 -3.96
N THR A 91 2.64 19.79 -2.73
CA THR A 91 2.01 18.55 -2.34
C THR A 91 0.56 18.79 -1.99
N ARG A 92 -0.34 17.94 -2.48
CA ARG A 92 -1.78 18.02 -2.15
C ARG A 92 -2.33 16.65 -1.77
N VAL A 93 -3.44 16.65 -1.04
CA VAL A 93 -4.21 15.43 -0.78
C VAL A 93 -5.08 15.13 -2.00
N VAL A 94 -5.01 13.90 -2.50
CA VAL A 94 -5.92 13.35 -3.51
C VAL A 94 -7.12 12.74 -2.82
N ALA A 95 -6.88 11.80 -1.89
CA ALA A 95 -7.91 11.11 -1.12
C ALA A 95 -7.44 10.82 0.30
N ARG A 96 -8.40 10.68 1.23
CA ARG A 96 -8.19 10.38 2.65
C ARG A 96 -9.27 9.46 3.18
N GLY A 97 -9.12 9.03 4.43
CA GLY A 97 -10.09 8.14 5.08
C GLY A 97 -9.82 6.66 4.81
N LEU A 98 -8.56 6.30 4.52
CA LEU A 98 -8.12 4.93 4.25
C LEU A 98 -7.54 4.28 5.51
N SER A 99 -7.92 3.05 5.80
CA SER A 99 -7.32 2.23 6.86
C SER A 99 -6.05 1.57 6.34
N PHE A 100 -4.92 2.16 6.63
CA PHE A 100 -3.61 1.80 6.13
C PHE A 100 -3.53 1.86 4.59
N ALA A 101 -3.41 3.08 4.04
CA ALA A 101 -3.20 3.30 2.62
C ALA A 101 -1.81 2.79 2.20
N ASN A 102 -1.76 1.74 1.37
CA ASN A 102 -0.54 1.05 1.00
C ASN A 102 -0.25 1.18 -0.50
N GLY A 103 -0.09 0.10 -1.23
CA GLY A 103 0.28 0.07 -2.64
C GLY A 103 -0.53 1.02 -3.52
N VAL A 104 0.16 1.71 -4.43
CA VAL A 104 -0.44 2.60 -5.43
C VAL A 104 0.04 2.24 -6.82
N ALA A 105 -0.87 2.23 -7.80
CA ALA A 105 -0.55 2.08 -9.21
C ALA A 105 -1.47 2.96 -10.06
N LEU A 106 -0.99 3.41 -11.23
CA LEU A 106 -1.78 4.20 -12.17
C LEU A 106 -2.52 3.32 -13.18
N SER A 107 -3.69 3.76 -13.66
CA SER A 107 -4.34 3.19 -14.84
C SER A 107 -3.50 3.41 -16.10
N ALA A 108 -3.80 2.72 -17.21
CA ALA A 108 -3.05 2.85 -18.45
C ALA A 108 -3.13 4.26 -19.06
N ASP A 109 -4.25 4.94 -18.86
CA ASP A 109 -4.46 6.33 -19.28
C ASP A 109 -4.08 7.36 -18.21
N GLU A 110 -3.66 6.89 -17.02
CA GLU A 110 -3.28 7.68 -15.85
C GLU A 110 -4.36 8.61 -15.30
N LYS A 111 -5.63 8.31 -15.59
CA LYS A 111 -6.77 9.05 -15.03
C LYS A 111 -7.20 8.53 -13.66
N ASP A 112 -6.83 7.30 -13.35
CA ASP A 112 -7.18 6.64 -12.11
C ASP A 112 -5.95 6.10 -11.37
N LEU A 113 -6.05 6.07 -10.05
CA LEU A 113 -5.15 5.36 -9.15
C LEU A 113 -5.84 4.11 -8.64
N PHE A 114 -5.13 2.99 -8.64
CA PHE A 114 -5.47 1.82 -7.85
C PHE A 114 -4.74 1.93 -6.52
N VAL A 115 -5.47 1.76 -5.42
CA VAL A 115 -4.96 1.98 -4.06
C VAL A 115 -5.36 0.82 -3.17
N ASN A 116 -4.39 0.16 -2.56
CA ASN A 116 -4.65 -0.84 -1.53
C ASN A 116 -5.04 -0.18 -0.20
N GLU A 117 -6.16 -0.61 0.36
CA GLU A 117 -6.54 -0.33 1.73
C GLU A 117 -6.38 -1.62 2.54
N THR A 118 -5.18 -1.75 3.15
CA THR A 118 -4.73 -2.99 3.81
C THR A 118 -5.65 -3.39 4.96
N GLY A 119 -6.04 -2.43 5.81
CA GLY A 119 -6.86 -2.70 6.98
C GLY A 119 -8.31 -3.06 6.68
N LYS A 120 -8.76 -2.94 5.43
CA LYS A 120 -10.12 -3.27 4.97
C LYS A 120 -10.15 -4.34 3.88
N TYR A 121 -9.02 -4.96 3.56
CA TYR A 121 -8.93 -6.05 2.58
C TYR A 121 -9.52 -5.69 1.21
N ARG A 122 -9.18 -4.50 0.67
CA ARG A 122 -9.76 -4.04 -0.60
C ARG A 122 -8.83 -3.17 -1.43
N VAL A 123 -9.18 -3.04 -2.70
CA VAL A 123 -8.53 -2.12 -3.64
C VAL A 123 -9.55 -1.08 -4.07
N TRP A 124 -9.15 0.16 -3.97
CA TRP A 124 -9.89 1.30 -4.50
C TRP A 124 -9.44 1.65 -5.92
N LYS A 125 -10.38 2.19 -6.69
CA LYS A 125 -10.11 2.95 -7.91
C LYS A 125 -10.51 4.40 -7.66
N ILE A 126 -9.55 5.34 -7.74
CA ILE A 126 -9.69 6.74 -7.35
C ILE A 126 -9.20 7.63 -8.50
N ALA A 127 -9.99 8.62 -8.90
CA ALA A 127 -9.60 9.56 -9.95
C ALA A 127 -8.36 10.38 -9.55
N THR A 128 -7.38 10.54 -10.45
CA THR A 128 -6.16 11.30 -10.19
C THR A 128 -6.40 12.79 -9.99
N ASP A 129 -7.49 13.33 -10.53
CA ASP A 129 -7.90 14.72 -10.38
C ASP A 129 -8.73 15.00 -9.10
N ALA A 130 -9.05 13.96 -8.31
CA ALA A 130 -9.74 14.11 -7.03
C ALA A 130 -8.96 15.05 -6.09
N ARG A 131 -9.68 15.80 -5.26
CA ARG A 131 -9.11 16.80 -4.33
C ARG A 131 -9.70 16.61 -2.95
N ASP A 132 -8.85 16.23 -1.99
CA ASP A 132 -9.19 15.98 -0.58
C ASP A 132 -10.46 15.11 -0.43
N LEU A 133 -10.59 14.13 -1.32
CA LEU A 133 -11.74 13.24 -1.38
C LEU A 133 -11.76 12.32 -0.15
N ASP A 134 -12.82 12.39 0.64
CA ASP A 134 -13.05 11.43 1.72
C ASP A 134 -13.71 10.18 1.13
N VAL A 135 -12.97 9.06 1.10
CA VAL A 135 -13.48 7.81 0.52
C VAL A 135 -14.69 7.25 1.27
N ALA A 136 -14.87 7.59 2.55
CA ALA A 136 -16.02 7.16 3.33
C ALA A 136 -17.34 7.81 2.86
N GLN A 137 -17.26 8.97 2.21
CA GLN A 137 -18.44 9.65 1.68
C GLN A 137 -18.91 9.06 0.34
N GLY A 138 -18.07 8.24 -0.29
CA GLY A 138 -18.33 7.72 -1.63
C GLY A 138 -18.33 8.79 -2.71
N GLY A 139 -18.78 8.43 -3.91
CA GLY A 139 -18.93 9.38 -5.01
C GLY A 139 -18.33 8.87 -6.32
N PRO A 140 -18.51 9.62 -7.42
CA PRO A 140 -18.09 9.16 -8.74
C PRO A 140 -16.57 9.08 -8.92
N GLN A 141 -15.80 9.80 -8.09
CA GLN A 141 -14.35 9.86 -8.18
C GLN A 141 -13.64 8.76 -7.38
N ALA A 142 -14.36 7.96 -6.57
CA ALA A 142 -13.79 6.82 -5.86
C ALA A 142 -14.79 5.68 -5.76
N ARG A 143 -14.34 4.47 -6.07
CA ARG A 143 -15.11 3.24 -5.88
C ARG A 143 -14.23 2.10 -5.42
N VAL A 144 -14.77 1.20 -4.64
CA VAL A 144 -14.12 -0.09 -4.36
C VAL A 144 -14.10 -0.91 -5.64
N LEU A 145 -12.92 -1.35 -6.05
CA LEU A 145 -12.70 -2.16 -7.25
C LEU A 145 -12.69 -3.65 -6.90
N LEU A 146 -11.93 -4.03 -5.89
CA LEU A 146 -11.90 -5.36 -5.31
C LEU A 146 -12.22 -5.24 -3.83
N ASP A 147 -13.04 -6.13 -3.31
CA ASP A 147 -13.44 -6.17 -1.91
C ASP A 147 -13.29 -7.57 -1.34
N ASN A 148 -13.24 -7.66 -0.01
CA ASN A 148 -13.17 -8.92 0.72
C ASN A 148 -12.00 -9.82 0.26
N LEU A 149 -10.83 -9.23 0.05
CA LEU A 149 -9.63 -9.95 -0.38
C LEU A 149 -9.18 -10.99 0.66
N PRO A 150 -8.49 -12.07 0.24
CA PRO A 150 -8.13 -13.20 1.11
C PRO A 150 -6.99 -12.91 2.10
N GLY A 151 -6.37 -11.76 2.01
CA GLY A 151 -5.25 -11.35 2.86
C GLY A 151 -5.11 -9.84 2.91
N TYR A 152 -4.09 -9.39 3.61
CA TYR A 152 -3.72 -7.98 3.74
C TYR A 152 -3.03 -7.50 2.45
N PRO A 153 -3.70 -6.74 1.56
CA PRO A 153 -3.09 -6.25 0.34
C PRO A 153 -1.96 -5.27 0.66
N ASP A 154 -0.81 -5.47 0.02
CA ASP A 154 0.40 -4.69 0.26
C ASP A 154 0.68 -3.78 -0.94
N ASN A 155 1.66 -4.07 -1.77
CA ASN A 155 2.01 -3.22 -2.89
C ASN A 155 1.26 -3.58 -4.19
N LEU A 156 1.20 -2.61 -5.10
CA LEU A 156 0.67 -2.75 -6.45
C LEU A 156 1.77 -2.47 -7.48
N MET A 157 1.87 -3.33 -8.48
CA MET A 157 2.81 -3.14 -9.61
C MET A 157 2.09 -3.36 -10.94
N ARG A 158 2.26 -2.43 -11.86
CA ARG A 158 1.79 -2.69 -13.24
C ARG A 158 2.61 -3.81 -13.86
N GLY A 159 1.89 -4.79 -14.39
CA GLY A 159 2.43 -5.84 -15.22
C GLY A 159 2.22 -5.56 -16.71
N LEU A 160 2.37 -6.58 -17.52
CA LEU A 160 2.13 -6.54 -18.97
C LEU A 160 0.64 -6.77 -19.27
N ASP A 161 0.22 -6.44 -20.51
CA ASP A 161 -1.11 -6.70 -21.03
C ASP A 161 -2.26 -6.17 -20.15
N GLY A 162 -2.05 -5.00 -19.51
CA GLY A 162 -3.05 -4.35 -18.67
C GLY A 162 -3.23 -4.96 -17.28
N ARG A 163 -2.41 -5.96 -16.90
CA ARG A 163 -2.44 -6.56 -15.56
C ARG A 163 -1.89 -5.61 -14.50
N ILE A 164 -2.43 -5.77 -13.30
CA ILE A 164 -1.93 -5.14 -12.08
C ILE A 164 -1.71 -6.26 -11.07
N TRP A 165 -0.46 -6.40 -10.62
CA TRP A 165 -0.07 -7.37 -9.62
C TRP A 165 -0.24 -6.79 -8.21
N LEU A 166 -0.74 -7.63 -7.31
CA LEU A 166 -0.94 -7.35 -5.91
C LEU A 166 -0.37 -8.49 -5.07
N GLY A 167 0.44 -8.18 -4.07
CA GLY A 167 0.89 -9.14 -3.07
C GLY A 167 0.11 -9.01 -1.77
N PHE A 168 0.00 -10.12 -1.03
CA PHE A 168 -0.57 -10.14 0.30
C PHE A 168 0.54 -10.37 1.32
N ALA A 169 0.78 -9.38 2.19
CA ALA A 169 1.79 -9.50 3.24
C ALA A 169 1.48 -10.67 4.19
N LYS A 170 0.20 -10.89 4.49
CA LYS A 170 -0.29 -11.99 5.34
C LYS A 170 -1.69 -12.41 4.95
N PRO A 171 -2.11 -13.66 5.26
CA PRO A 171 -3.51 -14.07 5.13
C PRO A 171 -4.39 -13.40 6.18
N ARG A 172 -5.69 -13.41 5.97
CA ARG A 172 -6.67 -12.93 6.98
C ARG A 172 -6.55 -13.72 8.27
N ASN A 173 -6.92 -13.07 9.37
CA ASN A 173 -6.98 -13.69 10.68
C ASN A 173 -8.40 -13.61 11.23
N PRO A 174 -9.08 -14.78 11.48
CA PRO A 174 -10.43 -14.79 12.01
C PRO A 174 -10.60 -14.03 13.33
N THR A 175 -9.56 -14.00 14.18
CA THR A 175 -9.61 -13.25 15.44
C THR A 175 -9.73 -11.74 15.16
N ILE A 176 -8.97 -11.21 14.20
CA ILE A 176 -9.03 -9.80 13.81
C ILE A 176 -10.36 -9.50 13.10
N ASP A 177 -10.78 -10.37 12.19
CA ASP A 177 -12.05 -10.21 11.46
C ASP A 177 -13.25 -10.17 12.41
N ASN A 178 -13.28 -11.05 13.41
CA ASN A 178 -14.32 -11.07 14.44
C ASN A 178 -14.32 -9.83 15.35
N MET A 179 -13.25 -9.03 15.34
CA MET A 179 -13.16 -7.77 16.06
C MET A 179 -13.50 -6.55 15.20
N ALA A 180 -13.76 -6.70 13.90
CA ALA A 180 -13.94 -5.58 12.96
C ALA A 180 -15.01 -4.57 13.46
N GLU A 181 -16.13 -5.05 14.01
CA GLU A 181 -17.19 -4.19 14.53
C GLU A 181 -17.14 -3.99 16.05
N LYS A 182 -16.03 -4.40 16.71
CA LYS A 182 -15.90 -4.38 18.17
C LYS A 182 -14.74 -3.46 18.61
N PRO A 183 -14.90 -2.14 18.56
CA PRO A 183 -13.82 -1.20 18.84
C PRO A 183 -13.20 -1.36 20.25
N PHE A 184 -14.01 -1.75 21.23
CA PHE A 184 -13.51 -2.02 22.59
C PHE A 184 -12.52 -3.21 22.60
N LEU A 185 -12.85 -4.32 21.91
CA LEU A 185 -11.96 -5.48 21.85
C LEU A 185 -10.66 -5.14 21.09
N ARG A 186 -10.75 -4.37 20.00
CA ARG A 186 -9.55 -3.87 19.31
C ARG A 186 -8.67 -3.04 20.22
N ALA A 187 -9.27 -2.10 20.97
CA ALA A 187 -8.53 -1.27 21.92
C ALA A 187 -7.87 -2.08 23.05
N VAL A 188 -8.50 -3.15 23.52
CA VAL A 188 -7.90 -4.08 24.48
C VAL A 188 -6.73 -4.83 23.84
N THR A 189 -6.92 -5.38 22.63
CA THR A 189 -5.86 -6.10 21.89
C THR A 189 -4.61 -5.26 21.71
N LEU A 190 -4.76 -3.97 21.38
CA LEU A 190 -3.63 -3.06 21.22
C LEU A 190 -2.83 -2.78 22.51
N ARG A 191 -3.41 -3.06 23.69
CA ARG A 191 -2.74 -2.91 24.99
C ARG A 191 -2.07 -4.19 25.48
N LEU A 192 -2.25 -5.31 24.77
CA LEU A 192 -1.57 -6.55 25.09
C LEU A 192 -0.08 -6.46 24.77
N PRO A 193 0.78 -7.21 25.49
CA PRO A 193 2.16 -7.42 25.06
C PRO A 193 2.22 -7.93 23.61
N ARG A 194 3.22 -7.48 22.82
CA ARG A 194 3.39 -7.83 21.40
C ARG A 194 3.31 -9.33 21.12
N ALA A 195 3.84 -10.16 21.99
CA ALA A 195 3.81 -11.62 21.84
C ALA A 195 2.39 -12.22 21.82
N LEU A 196 1.38 -11.45 22.26
CA LEU A 196 -0.03 -11.85 22.27
C LEU A 196 -0.84 -11.22 21.14
N TRP A 197 -0.21 -10.45 20.28
CA TRP A 197 -0.91 -9.88 19.11
C TRP A 197 -1.29 -10.99 18.12
N PRO A 198 -2.50 -10.96 17.55
CA PRO A 198 -3.00 -12.00 16.67
C PRO A 198 -2.42 -11.85 15.26
N VAL A 199 -1.09 -11.87 15.13
CA VAL A 199 -0.40 -11.76 13.85
C VAL A 199 -0.46 -13.09 13.12
N PRO A 200 -0.98 -13.15 11.86
CA PRO A 200 -1.05 -14.38 11.09
C PRO A 200 0.34 -14.95 10.78
N LYS A 201 0.40 -16.26 10.58
CA LYS A 201 1.61 -16.95 10.10
C LYS A 201 1.97 -16.48 8.68
N ALA A 202 3.25 -16.63 8.33
CA ALA A 202 3.74 -16.35 6.99
C ALA A 202 3.01 -17.22 5.94
N TYR A 203 2.74 -16.62 4.79
CA TYR A 203 2.05 -17.23 3.66
C TYR A 203 2.45 -16.47 2.41
N SER A 204 2.61 -17.15 1.29
CA SER A 204 2.91 -16.51 0.02
C SER A 204 1.66 -16.47 -0.85
N HIS A 205 1.21 -15.29 -1.21
CA HIS A 205 0.04 -15.13 -2.05
C HIS A 205 0.14 -13.85 -2.87
N VAL A 206 0.03 -13.97 -4.17
CA VAL A 206 -0.05 -12.85 -5.10
C VAL A 206 -1.17 -13.09 -6.10
N ILE A 207 -1.85 -12.04 -6.50
CA ILE A 207 -2.85 -12.07 -7.57
C ILE A 207 -2.50 -11.06 -8.65
N ALA A 208 -3.01 -11.29 -9.87
CA ALA A 208 -3.08 -10.25 -10.88
C ALA A 208 -4.54 -9.98 -11.24
N PHE A 209 -4.88 -8.72 -11.45
CA PHE A 209 -6.20 -8.29 -11.86
C PHE A 209 -6.14 -7.24 -12.97
N THR A 210 -7.23 -7.07 -13.69
CA THR A 210 -7.41 -6.07 -14.74
C THR A 210 -8.00 -4.76 -14.19
N GLU A 211 -7.93 -3.68 -14.93
CA GLU A 211 -8.39 -2.35 -14.47
C GLU A 211 -9.90 -2.26 -14.20
N ASP A 212 -10.68 -3.26 -14.64
CA ASP A 212 -12.10 -3.44 -14.34
C ASP A 212 -12.35 -4.35 -13.10
N GLY A 213 -11.28 -4.90 -12.50
CA GLY A 213 -11.37 -5.71 -11.29
C GLY A 213 -11.50 -7.21 -11.50
N LYS A 214 -11.29 -7.71 -12.71
CA LYS A 214 -11.28 -9.16 -12.96
C LYS A 214 -9.95 -9.77 -12.53
N VAL A 215 -9.95 -10.71 -11.59
CA VAL A 215 -8.76 -11.49 -11.23
C VAL A 215 -8.42 -12.45 -12.38
N VAL A 216 -7.18 -12.37 -12.86
CA VAL A 216 -6.69 -13.14 -14.02
C VAL A 216 -5.53 -14.07 -13.67
N ALA A 217 -4.94 -13.93 -12.49
CA ALA A 217 -3.97 -14.87 -11.93
C ALA A 217 -4.10 -14.92 -10.42
N ASP A 218 -3.87 -16.10 -9.84
CA ASP A 218 -3.88 -16.36 -8.40
C ASP A 218 -2.78 -17.38 -8.11
N LEU A 219 -1.69 -16.95 -7.48
CA LEU A 219 -0.52 -17.77 -7.21
C LEU A 219 -0.28 -17.83 -5.70
N GLN A 220 -0.25 -19.05 -5.16
CA GLN A 220 -0.20 -19.28 -3.72
C GLN A 220 0.86 -20.34 -3.37
N ASP A 221 1.59 -20.10 -2.27
CA ASP A 221 2.41 -21.10 -1.60
C ASP A 221 2.09 -21.10 -0.09
N PRO A 222 1.20 -22.01 0.35
CA PRO A 222 0.83 -22.12 1.76
C PRO A 222 1.95 -22.64 2.66
N SER A 223 3.05 -23.13 2.12
CA SER A 223 4.21 -23.55 2.93
C SER A 223 4.87 -22.37 3.64
N GLY A 224 4.75 -21.14 3.09
CA GLY A 224 5.43 -19.95 3.59
C GLY A 224 6.95 -20.00 3.42
N ALA A 225 7.46 -20.86 2.55
CA ALA A 225 8.91 -20.99 2.28
C ALA A 225 9.50 -19.69 1.70
N TYR A 226 8.69 -18.94 0.93
CA TYR A 226 8.99 -17.58 0.50
C TYR A 226 7.94 -16.62 1.11
N PRO A 227 8.15 -16.13 2.34
CA PRO A 227 7.09 -15.54 3.15
C PRO A 227 6.75 -14.10 2.77
N GLU A 228 5.51 -13.69 3.07
CA GLU A 228 5.10 -12.29 3.10
C GLU A 228 5.35 -11.56 1.78
N THR A 229 4.75 -12.09 0.72
CA THR A 229 4.85 -11.53 -0.62
C THR A 229 4.17 -10.16 -0.70
N THR A 230 4.87 -9.15 -1.22
CA THR A 230 4.40 -7.76 -1.24
C THR A 230 3.94 -7.31 -2.61
N ALA A 231 4.63 -7.74 -3.66
CA ALA A 231 4.30 -7.41 -5.04
C ALA A 231 4.96 -8.37 -6.03
N VAL A 232 4.66 -8.17 -7.31
CA VAL A 232 5.31 -8.88 -8.43
C VAL A 232 5.72 -7.87 -9.48
N THR A 233 6.99 -7.89 -9.88
CA THR A 233 7.46 -7.25 -11.11
C THR A 233 7.44 -8.25 -12.24
N GLU A 234 6.62 -7.99 -13.26
CA GLU A 234 6.45 -8.85 -14.42
C GLU A 234 7.32 -8.40 -15.58
N THR A 235 8.08 -9.33 -16.16
CA THR A 235 8.79 -9.16 -17.43
C THR A 235 8.18 -10.04 -18.53
N ALA A 236 8.75 -10.02 -19.71
CA ALA A 236 8.26 -10.86 -20.82
C ALA A 236 8.30 -12.36 -20.48
N ASP A 237 9.30 -12.80 -19.75
CA ASP A 237 9.63 -14.20 -19.48
C ASP A 237 9.50 -14.59 -17.99
N ARG A 238 9.47 -13.63 -17.07
CA ARG A 238 9.55 -13.90 -15.61
C ARG A 238 8.61 -13.06 -14.78
N LEU A 239 8.32 -13.62 -13.61
CA LEU A 239 7.72 -12.93 -12.46
C LEU A 239 8.76 -12.84 -11.36
N TYR A 240 9.11 -11.63 -10.95
CA TYR A 240 9.97 -11.36 -9.80
C TYR A 240 9.09 -11.03 -8.61
N VAL A 241 9.09 -11.91 -7.61
CA VAL A 241 8.24 -11.79 -6.43
C VAL A 241 9.01 -11.11 -5.31
N GLN A 242 8.45 -10.05 -4.76
CA GLN A 242 9.01 -9.30 -3.65
C GLN A 242 8.47 -9.81 -2.33
N SER A 243 9.27 -9.71 -1.27
CA SER A 243 8.92 -10.15 0.09
C SER A 243 9.52 -9.23 1.14
N LEU A 244 8.81 -9.07 2.26
CA LEU A 244 9.30 -8.28 3.42
C LEU A 244 10.49 -8.97 4.12
N HIS A 245 10.53 -10.31 4.17
CA HIS A 245 11.47 -11.02 5.03
C HIS A 245 12.34 -12.06 4.31
N ALA A 246 12.12 -12.31 3.02
CA ALA A 246 13.00 -13.19 2.27
C ALA A 246 14.40 -12.57 2.11
N ARG A 247 15.44 -13.42 2.14
CA ARG A 247 16.84 -12.98 2.03
C ARG A 247 17.26 -12.59 0.61
N GLY A 248 16.40 -12.77 -0.38
CA GLY A 248 16.65 -12.48 -1.78
C GLY A 248 15.37 -12.29 -2.56
N LEU A 249 15.50 -11.76 -3.78
CA LEU A 249 14.41 -11.61 -4.70
C LEU A 249 14.03 -12.97 -5.28
N GLY A 250 12.78 -13.39 -5.06
CA GLY A 250 12.23 -14.60 -5.68
C GLY A 250 11.91 -14.36 -7.15
N TRP A 251 11.98 -15.42 -7.95
CA TRP A 251 11.52 -15.35 -9.33
C TRP A 251 11.00 -16.72 -9.81
N MET A 252 10.15 -16.68 -10.82
CA MET A 252 9.67 -17.85 -11.53
C MET A 252 9.47 -17.53 -13.01
N ASP A 253 9.60 -18.55 -13.86
CA ASP A 253 9.31 -18.41 -15.29
C ASP A 253 7.80 -18.27 -15.51
N LYS A 254 7.42 -17.44 -16.47
CA LYS A 254 6.02 -17.34 -16.93
C LYS A 254 5.71 -18.58 -17.76
N LYS A 255 4.60 -19.21 -17.46
CA LYS A 255 4.03 -20.31 -18.26
C LYS A 255 3.13 -19.78 -19.34
#